data_9241872dfbc6987384e97891205817cf
#
_entry.id   9241872dfbc6987384e97891205817cf
#
_cell.length_a   1.000
_cell.length_b   1.000
_cell.length_c   1.000
_cell.angle_alpha   90.00
_cell.angle_beta   90.00
_cell.angle_gamma   90.00
#
_symmetry.space_group_name_H-M   'P 1'
#
loop_
_entity.id
_entity.type
_entity.pdbx_description
1 polymer ?
#
loop_
_entity_poly.entity_id
_entity_poly.type
_entity_poly.pdbx_seq_one_letter_code
_entity_poly.pdbx_strand_id
1 'polypeptide(L)'
;MTASGKRAIALIPARAGSKRVEHKNIYRLNGHPLIAYTISAAIDSGIFEKVFVSTESAEYAEISKYYGADVEFLRPKEFATDESPDIEWVEFSLREFSKRGQNFDYFSILRPTSPLRTSLTIQRAFAEFLSDELVDSLRAVELCTQHPGKMWRIVENRLVPVMPRQDSGVDWFSSPTQTLPEVWVQNASLEFAHVRCVLNDRSITGKLILPFKTTFPEGLDINRPEDISRIESLVSQSAESLPRIKQRPFE
;
A
#
# COMPACT_ATOMS: atom_id res chain seq x y z
N MET A 1 -12.67 0.32 17.38
CA MET A 1 -13.45 1.58 17.19
C MET A 1 -12.52 2.74 17.49
N THR A 2 -12.48 3.75 16.63
CA THR A 2 -11.71 4.97 16.90
C THR A 2 -12.29 5.69 18.12
N ALA A 3 -11.48 6.47 18.86
CA ALA A 3 -11.93 7.25 20.01
C ALA A 3 -13.09 8.22 19.68
N SER A 4 -13.34 8.51 18.40
CA SER A 4 -14.42 9.37 17.90
C SER A 4 -15.68 8.62 17.45
N GLY A 5 -15.76 7.29 17.63
CA GLY A 5 -16.85 6.46 17.10
C GLY A 5 -16.86 6.27 15.57
N LYS A 6 -15.88 6.81 14.86
CA LYS A 6 -15.75 6.65 13.41
C LYS A 6 -15.22 5.26 13.04
N ARG A 7 -15.66 4.75 11.91
CA ARG A 7 -15.44 3.37 11.46
C ARG A 7 -14.42 3.32 10.34
N ALA A 8 -13.40 2.47 10.48
CA ALA A 8 -12.35 2.28 9.47
C ALA A 8 -12.34 0.85 8.94
N ILE A 9 -12.07 0.68 7.63
CA ILE A 9 -11.90 -0.61 6.97
C ILE A 9 -10.50 -0.71 6.36
N ALA A 10 -9.84 -1.87 6.53
CA ALA A 10 -8.65 -2.21 5.75
C ALA A 10 -9.07 -2.91 4.45
N LEU A 11 -8.60 -2.43 3.33
CA LEU A 11 -8.78 -3.01 2.00
C LEU A 11 -7.43 -3.57 1.52
N ILE A 12 -7.32 -4.89 1.40
CA ILE A 12 -6.10 -5.60 1.00
C ILE A 12 -6.28 -6.12 -0.42
N PRO A 13 -5.63 -5.54 -1.45
CA PRO A 13 -5.74 -6.00 -2.82
C PRO A 13 -4.91 -7.26 -3.04
N ALA A 14 -5.52 -8.34 -3.54
CA ALA A 14 -4.85 -9.60 -3.81
C ALA A 14 -5.33 -10.25 -5.10
N ARG A 15 -4.99 -9.66 -6.26
CA ARG A 15 -5.28 -10.30 -7.54
C ARG A 15 -4.35 -11.49 -7.79
N ALA A 16 -4.85 -12.54 -8.46
CA ALA A 16 -4.09 -13.75 -8.76
C ALA A 16 -3.13 -13.57 -9.96
N GLY A 17 -3.44 -12.67 -10.90
CA GLY A 17 -2.72 -12.47 -12.16
C GLY A 17 -1.42 -11.67 -12.07
N SER A 18 -0.55 -11.93 -11.08
CA SER A 18 0.74 -11.24 -10.95
C SER A 18 1.75 -11.74 -11.98
N LYS A 19 2.26 -10.86 -12.88
CA LYS A 19 3.17 -11.24 -13.98
C LYS A 19 4.66 -11.25 -13.61
N ARG A 20 5.13 -10.32 -12.79
CA ARG A 20 6.57 -10.17 -12.46
C ARG A 20 7.05 -11.21 -11.44
N VAL A 21 6.21 -11.54 -10.50
CA VAL A 21 6.38 -12.64 -9.55
C VAL A 21 5.07 -13.40 -9.58
N GLU A 22 5.10 -14.61 -10.10
CA GLU A 22 3.91 -15.44 -10.20
C GLU A 22 3.33 -15.72 -8.81
N HIS A 23 2.00 -15.63 -8.70
CA HIS A 23 1.30 -15.79 -7.42
C HIS A 23 1.85 -14.95 -6.26
N LYS A 24 2.38 -13.76 -6.54
CA LYS A 24 3.10 -12.90 -5.60
C LYS A 24 2.42 -12.77 -4.23
N ASN A 25 1.12 -12.52 -4.20
CA ASN A 25 0.39 -12.29 -2.95
C ASN A 25 0.32 -13.50 -2.02
N ILE A 26 0.46 -14.71 -2.57
CA ILE A 26 0.52 -15.97 -1.82
C ILE A 26 1.91 -16.62 -1.84
N TYR A 27 2.94 -15.92 -2.37
CA TYR A 27 4.32 -16.38 -2.25
C TYR A 27 4.67 -16.65 -0.78
N ARG A 28 5.29 -17.80 -0.52
CA ARG A 28 5.62 -18.23 0.86
C ARG A 28 6.92 -17.58 1.33
N LEU A 29 6.81 -16.62 2.23
CA LEU A 29 7.91 -16.04 2.97
C LEU A 29 7.92 -16.65 4.36
N ASN A 30 9.03 -17.25 4.77
CA ASN A 30 9.16 -17.90 6.09
C ASN A 30 7.98 -18.82 6.45
N GLY A 31 7.51 -19.60 5.46
CA GLY A 31 6.44 -20.59 5.60
C GLY A 31 5.00 -20.08 5.42
N HIS A 32 4.76 -18.78 5.48
CA HIS A 32 3.44 -18.19 5.32
C HIS A 32 3.31 -17.38 4.03
N PRO A 33 2.12 -17.30 3.40
CA PRO A 33 1.91 -16.46 2.23
C PRO A 33 2.04 -14.97 2.59
N LEU A 34 2.55 -14.13 1.68
CA LEU A 34 2.76 -12.70 1.91
C LEU A 34 1.52 -11.99 2.45
N ILE A 35 0.35 -12.34 1.92
CA ILE A 35 -0.92 -11.75 2.36
C ILE A 35 -1.19 -11.96 3.85
N ALA A 36 -0.71 -13.07 4.45
CA ALA A 36 -0.93 -13.39 5.85
C ALA A 36 -0.28 -12.36 6.77
N TYR A 37 0.89 -11.84 6.43
CA TYR A 37 1.58 -10.81 7.22
C TYR A 37 0.79 -9.49 7.22
N THR A 38 0.24 -9.11 6.07
CA THR A 38 -0.59 -7.91 5.95
C THR A 38 -1.90 -8.05 6.74
N ILE A 39 -2.56 -9.20 6.64
CA ILE A 39 -3.78 -9.48 7.41
C ILE A 39 -3.47 -9.43 8.91
N SER A 40 -2.41 -10.11 9.36
CA SER A 40 -2.02 -10.11 10.78
C SER A 40 -1.71 -8.70 11.28
N ALA A 41 -0.91 -7.92 10.56
CA ALA A 41 -0.60 -6.54 10.92
C ALA A 41 -1.85 -5.66 11.00
N ALA A 42 -2.79 -5.82 10.07
CA ALA A 42 -4.04 -5.08 10.07
C ALA A 42 -4.92 -5.42 11.27
N ILE A 43 -5.10 -6.71 11.57
CA ILE A 43 -5.87 -7.20 12.73
C ILE A 43 -5.23 -6.74 14.03
N ASP A 44 -3.92 -6.96 14.20
CA ASP A 44 -3.18 -6.65 15.43
C ASP A 44 -3.03 -5.12 15.65
N SER A 45 -3.28 -4.29 14.63
CA SER A 45 -3.35 -2.83 14.78
C SER A 45 -4.52 -2.38 15.66
N GLY A 46 -5.61 -3.14 15.68
CA GLY A 46 -6.84 -2.80 16.42
C GLY A 46 -7.60 -1.58 15.88
N ILE A 47 -7.20 -1.04 14.73
CA ILE A 47 -7.79 0.17 14.15
C ILE A 47 -9.05 -0.14 13.34
N PHE A 48 -9.01 -1.23 12.59
CA PHE A 48 -10.03 -1.55 11.61
C PHE A 48 -11.18 -2.34 12.23
N GLU A 49 -12.39 -1.92 11.95
CA GLU A 49 -13.59 -2.71 12.27
C GLU A 49 -13.66 -3.95 11.39
N LYS A 50 -13.14 -3.85 10.16
CA LYS A 50 -13.11 -4.94 9.18
C LYS A 50 -11.77 -4.94 8.44
N VAL A 51 -11.21 -6.15 8.28
CA VAL A 51 -10.03 -6.39 7.43
C VAL A 51 -10.48 -7.22 6.23
N PHE A 52 -10.68 -6.56 5.09
CA PHE A 52 -11.25 -7.16 3.89
C PHE A 52 -10.19 -7.38 2.83
N VAL A 53 -10.15 -8.60 2.28
CA VAL A 53 -9.32 -8.92 1.11
C VAL A 53 -10.17 -8.87 -0.15
N SER A 54 -9.75 -8.00 -1.08
CA SER A 54 -10.35 -7.85 -2.40
C SER A 54 -9.60 -8.70 -3.42
N THR A 55 -10.20 -9.80 -3.85
CA THR A 55 -9.63 -10.75 -4.82
C THR A 55 -10.71 -11.29 -5.75
N GLU A 56 -10.33 -11.66 -6.98
CA GLU A 56 -11.16 -12.38 -7.94
C GLU A 56 -11.00 -13.91 -7.84
N SER A 57 -10.02 -14.37 -7.06
CA SER A 57 -9.66 -15.79 -6.90
C SER A 57 -10.35 -16.40 -5.68
N ALA A 58 -11.09 -17.50 -5.89
CA ALA A 58 -11.68 -18.26 -4.79
C ALA A 58 -10.61 -18.87 -3.87
N GLU A 59 -9.48 -19.31 -4.43
CA GLU A 59 -8.33 -19.84 -3.68
C GLU A 59 -7.75 -18.76 -2.75
N TYR A 60 -7.49 -17.55 -3.26
CA TYR A 60 -6.97 -16.45 -2.46
C TYR A 60 -7.97 -16.01 -1.38
N ALA A 61 -9.26 -16.12 -1.66
CA ALA A 61 -10.31 -15.86 -0.70
C ALA A 61 -10.26 -16.87 0.47
N GLU A 62 -10.11 -18.16 0.19
CA GLU A 62 -9.99 -19.21 1.21
C GLU A 62 -8.73 -19.01 2.07
N ILE A 63 -7.57 -18.79 1.44
CA ILE A 63 -6.32 -18.48 2.14
C ILE A 63 -6.52 -17.27 3.05
N SER A 64 -7.12 -16.20 2.55
CA SER A 64 -7.32 -14.97 3.32
C SER A 64 -8.24 -15.15 4.51
N LYS A 65 -9.33 -15.91 4.36
CA LYS A 65 -10.25 -16.25 5.46
C LYS A 65 -9.56 -17.10 6.52
N TYR A 66 -8.71 -18.04 6.11
CA TYR A 66 -7.93 -18.86 7.04
C TYR A 66 -7.07 -17.99 7.98
N TYR A 67 -6.48 -16.89 7.46
CA TYR A 67 -5.69 -15.96 8.25
C TYR A 67 -6.50 -14.87 8.96
N GLY A 68 -7.84 -14.93 8.88
CA GLY A 68 -8.74 -14.09 9.66
C GLY A 68 -9.26 -12.85 8.94
N ALA A 69 -9.03 -12.72 7.64
CA ALA A 69 -9.64 -11.64 6.86
C ALA A 69 -11.08 -11.96 6.43
N ASP A 70 -11.87 -10.91 6.22
CA ASP A 70 -13.17 -11.02 5.58
C ASP A 70 -13.03 -11.09 4.05
N VAL A 71 -13.80 -11.97 3.41
CA VAL A 71 -14.03 -12.00 1.97
C VAL A 71 -15.50 -12.31 1.73
N GLU A 72 -16.34 -11.28 1.77
CA GLU A 72 -17.80 -11.42 1.66
C GLU A 72 -18.28 -11.51 0.22
N PHE A 73 -17.46 -11.04 -0.71
CA PHE A 73 -17.71 -11.08 -2.15
C PHE A 73 -16.38 -11.09 -2.91
N LEU A 74 -16.40 -11.61 -4.12
CA LEU A 74 -15.24 -11.56 -5.00
C LEU A 74 -15.23 -10.26 -5.82
N ARG A 75 -14.03 -9.79 -6.14
CA ARG A 75 -13.82 -8.68 -7.05
C ARG A 75 -14.21 -9.10 -8.47
N PRO A 76 -14.96 -8.28 -9.22
CA PRO A 76 -15.17 -8.50 -10.65
C PRO A 76 -13.83 -8.61 -11.40
N LYS A 77 -13.73 -9.54 -12.34
CA LYS A 77 -12.48 -9.80 -13.09
C LYS A 77 -12.01 -8.60 -13.90
N GLU A 78 -12.94 -7.78 -14.40
CA GLU A 78 -12.65 -6.53 -15.08
C GLU A 78 -11.89 -5.51 -14.22
N PHE A 79 -12.02 -5.56 -12.88
CA PHE A 79 -11.27 -4.73 -11.94
C PHE A 79 -10.00 -5.39 -11.38
N ALA A 80 -9.60 -6.54 -11.96
CA ALA A 80 -8.43 -7.29 -11.54
C ALA A 80 -7.35 -7.41 -12.64
N THR A 81 -7.45 -6.60 -13.71
CA THR A 81 -6.47 -6.57 -14.80
C THR A 81 -5.19 -5.84 -14.40
N ASP A 82 -4.14 -5.92 -15.24
CA ASP A 82 -2.90 -5.18 -15.02
C ASP A 82 -3.07 -3.66 -15.18
N GLU A 83 -4.08 -3.23 -15.93
CA GLU A 83 -4.37 -1.83 -16.25
C GLU A 83 -5.47 -1.24 -15.37
N SER A 84 -6.18 -2.06 -14.58
CA SER A 84 -7.24 -1.61 -13.70
C SER A 84 -6.69 -0.68 -12.61
N PRO A 85 -7.10 0.60 -12.57
CA PRO A 85 -6.68 1.52 -11.51
C PRO A 85 -7.34 1.15 -10.18
N ASP A 86 -6.66 1.49 -9.08
CA ASP A 86 -7.16 1.13 -7.74
C ASP A 86 -8.55 1.70 -7.43
N ILE A 87 -8.91 2.84 -7.99
CA ILE A 87 -10.23 3.45 -7.76
C ILE A 87 -11.40 2.51 -8.12
N GLU A 88 -11.26 1.68 -9.14
CA GLU A 88 -12.35 0.80 -9.61
C GLU A 88 -12.69 -0.26 -8.56
N TRP A 89 -11.70 -0.99 -8.06
CA TRP A 89 -11.95 -2.03 -7.07
C TRP A 89 -12.23 -1.47 -5.66
N VAL A 90 -11.68 -0.31 -5.33
CA VAL A 90 -11.96 0.38 -4.05
C VAL A 90 -13.39 0.88 -4.05
N GLU A 91 -13.82 1.59 -5.09
CA GLU A 91 -15.21 2.08 -5.22
C GLU A 91 -16.20 0.92 -5.23
N PHE A 92 -15.93 -0.14 -6.00
CA PHE A 92 -16.75 -1.35 -6.01
C PHE A 92 -16.89 -1.93 -4.59
N SER A 93 -15.79 -2.11 -3.88
CA SER A 93 -15.81 -2.70 -2.54
C SER A 93 -16.62 -1.86 -1.55
N LEU A 94 -16.40 -0.54 -1.52
CA LEU A 94 -17.11 0.36 -0.62
C LEU A 94 -18.62 0.42 -0.93
N ARG A 95 -18.99 0.42 -2.21
CA ARG A 95 -20.41 0.36 -2.62
C ARG A 95 -21.08 -0.96 -2.26
N GLU A 96 -20.37 -2.08 -2.40
CA GLU A 96 -20.89 -3.40 -2.01
C GLU A 96 -21.12 -3.50 -0.50
N PHE A 97 -20.22 -2.94 0.33
CA PHE A 97 -20.45 -2.82 1.76
C PHE A 97 -21.64 -1.93 2.09
N SER A 98 -21.76 -0.78 1.45
CA SER A 98 -22.90 0.14 1.65
C SER A 98 -24.25 -0.52 1.32
N LYS A 99 -24.33 -1.30 0.21
CA LYS A 99 -25.54 -2.08 -0.13
C LYS A 99 -25.92 -3.10 0.95
N ARG A 100 -24.95 -3.56 1.74
CA ARG A 100 -25.13 -4.50 2.87
C ARG A 100 -25.38 -3.77 4.21
N GLY A 101 -25.55 -2.44 4.18
CA GLY A 101 -25.74 -1.63 5.38
C GLY A 101 -24.45 -1.41 6.19
N GLN A 102 -23.28 -1.75 5.64
CA GLN A 102 -21.98 -1.57 6.28
C GLN A 102 -21.32 -0.31 5.70
N ASN A 103 -21.36 0.79 6.46
CA ASN A 103 -20.77 2.05 6.05
C ASN A 103 -19.52 2.35 6.89
N PHE A 104 -18.50 2.91 6.27
CA PHE A 104 -17.25 3.30 6.91
C PHE A 104 -16.95 4.78 6.63
N ASP A 105 -16.21 5.42 7.55
CA ASP A 105 -15.76 6.81 7.40
C ASP A 105 -14.40 6.86 6.69
N TYR A 106 -13.54 5.87 7.00
CA TYR A 106 -12.17 5.77 6.50
C TYR A 106 -11.91 4.41 5.87
N PHE A 107 -11.03 4.40 4.90
CA PHE A 107 -10.42 3.16 4.41
C PHE A 107 -8.90 3.27 4.40
N SER A 108 -8.24 2.12 4.43
CA SER A 108 -6.80 2.01 4.19
C SER A 108 -6.55 0.98 3.09
N ILE A 109 -5.63 1.28 2.17
CA ILE A 109 -5.11 0.28 1.23
C ILE A 109 -3.82 -0.27 1.82
N LEU A 110 -3.78 -1.58 2.08
CA LEU A 110 -2.64 -2.28 2.64
C LEU A 110 -2.18 -3.36 1.67
N ARG A 111 -1.10 -3.12 0.93
CA ARG A 111 -0.64 -4.08 -0.07
C ARG A 111 0.11 -5.25 0.56
N PRO A 112 -0.15 -6.50 0.13
CA PRO A 112 0.56 -7.70 0.61
C PRO A 112 2.06 -7.65 0.37
N THR A 113 2.48 -6.90 -0.62
CA THR A 113 3.89 -6.79 -1.07
C THR A 113 4.81 -6.04 -0.11
N SER A 114 4.27 -5.43 0.96
CA SER A 114 5.06 -4.78 2.02
C SER A 114 4.96 -5.58 3.34
N PRO A 115 5.60 -6.76 3.42
CA PRO A 115 5.44 -7.66 4.57
C PRO A 115 6.08 -7.15 5.87
N LEU A 116 7.00 -6.19 5.78
CA LEU A 116 7.68 -5.59 6.94
C LEU A 116 6.91 -4.41 7.57
N ARG A 117 5.75 -4.06 7.02
CA ARG A 117 4.81 -3.12 7.64
C ARG A 117 4.16 -3.79 8.86
N THR A 118 4.45 -3.26 10.05
CA THR A 118 3.93 -3.78 11.33
C THR A 118 2.58 -3.16 11.72
N SER A 119 1.94 -3.71 12.74
CA SER A 119 0.76 -3.11 13.36
C SER A 119 1.05 -1.72 13.93
N LEU A 120 2.26 -1.50 14.47
CA LEU A 120 2.71 -0.19 14.98
C LEU A 120 2.86 0.84 13.86
N THR A 121 3.35 0.44 12.68
CA THR A 121 3.41 1.30 11.49
C THR A 121 2.01 1.78 11.12
N ILE A 122 1.02 0.87 11.12
CA ILE A 122 -0.38 1.19 10.80
C ILE A 122 -0.96 2.14 11.86
N GLN A 123 -0.73 1.88 13.14
CA GLN A 123 -1.21 2.73 14.24
C GLN A 123 -0.63 4.14 14.16
N ARG A 124 0.68 4.26 13.93
CA ARG A 124 1.35 5.55 13.78
C ARG A 124 0.80 6.35 12.60
N ALA A 125 0.65 5.72 11.45
CA ALA A 125 0.10 6.37 10.26
C ALA A 125 -1.35 6.82 10.46
N PHE A 126 -2.17 6.01 11.11
CA PHE A 126 -3.55 6.38 11.40
C PHE A 126 -3.67 7.53 12.41
N ALA A 127 -2.83 7.55 13.45
CA ALA A 127 -2.78 8.65 14.40
C ALA A 127 -2.35 9.96 13.72
N GLU A 128 -1.37 9.90 12.81
CA GLU A 128 -0.92 11.04 12.02
C GLU A 128 -2.02 11.52 11.06
N PHE A 129 -2.73 10.61 10.38
CA PHE A 129 -3.86 10.94 9.52
C PHE A 129 -4.98 11.66 10.28
N LEU A 130 -5.28 11.23 11.51
CA LEU A 130 -6.32 11.85 12.33
C LEU A 130 -5.89 13.16 13.00
N SER A 131 -4.60 13.49 13.01
CA SER A 131 -4.08 14.72 13.63
C SER A 131 -4.37 15.98 12.82
N ASP A 132 -4.71 15.85 11.54
CA ASP A 132 -5.08 16.96 10.65
C ASP A 132 -6.45 16.68 10.03
N GLU A 133 -7.47 17.39 10.50
CA GLU A 133 -8.87 17.23 10.02
C GLU A 133 -9.09 17.79 8.61
N LEU A 134 -8.15 18.55 8.05
CA LEU A 134 -8.29 19.16 6.73
C LEU A 134 -7.86 18.25 5.61
N VAL A 135 -7.04 17.23 5.88
CA VAL A 135 -6.54 16.34 4.85
C VAL A 135 -7.59 15.35 4.34
N ASP A 136 -7.52 15.03 3.07
CA ASP A 136 -8.37 14.02 2.44
C ASP A 136 -7.79 12.61 2.58
N SER A 137 -6.47 12.52 2.57
CA SER A 137 -5.75 11.25 2.64
C SER A 137 -4.35 11.40 3.21
N LEU A 138 -3.74 10.24 3.52
CA LEU A 138 -2.34 10.09 3.89
C LEU A 138 -1.71 9.03 3.00
N ARG A 139 -0.49 9.30 2.50
CA ARG A 139 0.31 8.34 1.71
C ARG A 139 1.68 8.10 2.29
N ALA A 140 2.06 6.83 2.34
CA ALA A 140 3.41 6.44 2.72
C ALA A 140 4.43 6.87 1.66
N VAL A 141 5.48 7.53 2.14
CA VAL A 141 6.59 8.03 1.31
C VAL A 141 7.93 7.73 1.96
N GLU A 142 8.95 7.64 1.15
CA GLU A 142 10.35 7.54 1.59
C GLU A 142 11.23 8.53 0.83
N LEU A 143 12.40 8.85 1.40
CA LEU A 143 13.32 9.77 0.74
C LEU A 143 13.84 9.14 -0.57
N CYS A 144 13.75 9.88 -1.65
CA CYS A 144 14.16 9.41 -2.96
C CYS A 144 15.67 9.21 -3.03
N THR A 145 16.12 7.97 -3.28
CA THR A 145 17.55 7.63 -3.41
C THR A 145 18.13 8.10 -4.74
N GLN A 146 17.30 8.13 -5.80
CA GLN A 146 17.67 8.64 -7.12
C GLN A 146 16.83 9.87 -7.42
N HIS A 147 17.43 11.03 -7.31
CA HIS A 147 16.73 12.31 -7.45
C HIS A 147 16.15 12.50 -8.86
N PRO A 148 14.86 12.88 -9.00
CA PRO A 148 14.21 13.05 -10.31
C PRO A 148 14.87 14.14 -11.19
N GLY A 149 15.57 15.10 -10.59
CA GLY A 149 16.41 16.06 -11.32
C GLY A 149 17.55 15.42 -12.11
N LYS A 150 17.89 14.14 -11.82
CA LYS A 150 18.88 13.34 -12.55
C LYS A 150 18.24 12.33 -13.51
N MET A 151 16.89 12.34 -13.65
CA MET A 151 16.17 11.40 -14.51
C MET A 151 15.86 11.99 -15.87
N TRP A 152 15.86 11.11 -16.88
CA TRP A 152 15.68 11.47 -18.27
C TRP A 152 14.64 10.59 -18.95
N ARG A 153 13.92 11.15 -19.92
CA ARG A 153 13.20 10.39 -20.94
C ARG A 153 14.03 10.37 -22.22
N ILE A 154 13.98 9.29 -22.96
CA ILE A 154 14.55 9.23 -24.31
C ILE A 154 13.41 9.47 -25.30
N VAL A 155 13.50 10.55 -26.05
CA VAL A 155 12.54 10.93 -27.09
C VAL A 155 13.34 11.17 -28.36
N GLU A 156 13.03 10.46 -29.45
CA GLU A 156 13.72 10.57 -30.74
C GLU A 156 15.27 10.52 -30.61
N ASN A 157 15.77 9.55 -29.83
CA ASN A 157 17.18 9.36 -29.52
C ASN A 157 17.89 10.58 -28.86
N ARG A 158 17.12 11.39 -28.09
CA ARG A 158 17.63 12.52 -27.31
C ARG A 158 17.16 12.43 -25.87
N LEU A 159 18.02 12.92 -24.96
CA LEU A 159 17.69 13.01 -23.53
C LEU A 159 16.85 14.25 -23.27
N VAL A 160 15.65 14.03 -22.71
CA VAL A 160 14.75 15.09 -22.24
C VAL A 160 14.62 14.94 -20.72
N PRO A 161 14.93 15.98 -19.92
CA PRO A 161 14.86 15.87 -18.47
C PRO A 161 13.43 15.61 -17.99
N VAL A 162 13.28 14.83 -16.92
CA VAL A 162 11.96 14.55 -16.29
C VAL A 162 11.47 15.80 -15.55
N MET A 163 12.34 16.46 -14.80
CA MET A 163 12.01 17.75 -14.18
C MET A 163 12.25 18.90 -15.17
N PRO A 164 11.40 19.93 -15.15
CA PRO A 164 11.63 21.14 -15.94
C PRO A 164 13.02 21.73 -15.66
N ARG A 165 13.61 22.35 -16.67
CA ARG A 165 14.84 23.14 -16.47
C ARG A 165 14.57 24.29 -15.50
N GLN A 166 15.62 24.74 -14.82
CA GLN A 166 15.53 25.93 -13.99
C GLN A 166 15.50 27.18 -14.89
N ASP A 167 14.73 28.17 -14.51
CA ASP A 167 14.64 29.45 -15.24
C ASP A 167 15.96 30.23 -15.18
N SER A 168 16.77 29.98 -14.15
CA SER A 168 18.08 30.59 -13.96
C SER A 168 19.03 29.67 -13.20
N GLY A 169 20.34 29.83 -13.40
CA GLY A 169 21.37 29.05 -12.70
C GLY A 169 21.73 27.74 -13.40
N VAL A 170 22.21 26.78 -12.61
CA VAL A 170 22.68 25.48 -13.11
C VAL A 170 21.51 24.50 -13.11
N ASP A 171 21.28 23.83 -14.23
CA ASP A 171 20.24 22.79 -14.33
C ASP A 171 20.37 21.69 -13.25
N TRP A 172 19.25 21.14 -12.80
CA TRP A 172 19.18 20.06 -11.77
C TRP A 172 20.14 18.90 -12.07
N PHE A 173 20.17 18.45 -13.33
CA PHE A 173 21.01 17.32 -13.76
C PHE A 173 22.50 17.63 -13.77
N SER A 174 22.90 18.89 -13.76
CA SER A 174 24.30 19.35 -13.69
C SER A 174 24.73 19.75 -12.27
N SER A 175 23.79 19.94 -11.35
CA SER A 175 24.05 20.32 -9.97
C SER A 175 24.55 19.13 -9.12
N PRO A 176 25.41 19.33 -8.12
CA PRO A 176 25.76 18.28 -7.16
C PRO A 176 24.51 17.73 -6.44
N THR A 177 24.43 16.43 -6.20
CA THR A 177 23.25 15.81 -5.57
C THR A 177 22.93 16.40 -4.20
N GLN A 178 23.94 16.79 -3.43
CA GLN A 178 23.80 17.38 -2.10
C GLN A 178 23.14 18.76 -2.09
N THR A 179 23.11 19.46 -3.24
CA THR A 179 22.49 20.78 -3.38
C THR A 179 21.05 20.72 -3.91
N LEU A 180 20.60 19.53 -4.28
CA LEU A 180 19.24 19.33 -4.77
C LEU A 180 18.24 19.32 -3.61
N PRO A 181 16.99 19.82 -3.81
CA PRO A 181 15.96 19.77 -2.79
C PRO A 181 15.60 18.33 -2.44
N GLU A 182 15.17 18.09 -1.21
CA GLU A 182 14.63 16.77 -0.84
C GLU A 182 13.39 16.44 -1.66
N VAL A 183 13.38 15.26 -2.24
CA VAL A 183 12.23 14.70 -2.96
C VAL A 183 11.86 13.35 -2.37
N TRP A 184 10.57 13.16 -2.18
CA TRP A 184 10.01 11.96 -1.59
C TRP A 184 9.33 11.12 -2.66
N VAL A 185 9.55 9.81 -2.63
CA VAL A 185 8.88 8.86 -3.51
C VAL A 185 7.80 8.11 -2.75
N GLN A 186 6.63 7.95 -3.38
CA GLN A 186 5.58 7.12 -2.82
C GLN A 186 6.02 5.66 -2.81
N ASN A 187 5.85 4.99 -1.67
CA ASN A 187 5.99 3.54 -1.56
C ASN A 187 4.61 2.87 -1.38
N ALA A 188 4.59 1.54 -1.46
CA ALA A 188 3.35 0.77 -1.43
C ALA A 188 2.94 0.33 -0.03
N SER A 189 3.59 0.82 1.03
CA SER A 189 3.39 0.33 2.39
C SER A 189 1.93 0.49 2.84
N LEU A 190 1.41 1.71 2.85
CA LEU A 190 0.02 1.97 3.22
C LEU A 190 -0.50 3.31 2.68
N GLU A 191 -1.81 3.40 2.62
CA GLU A 191 -2.56 4.61 2.32
C GLU A 191 -3.77 4.66 3.25
N PHE A 192 -4.12 5.85 3.76
CA PHE A 192 -5.40 6.12 4.42
C PHE A 192 -6.15 7.21 3.69
N ALA A 193 -7.48 7.10 3.61
CA ALA A 193 -8.30 8.18 3.07
C ALA A 193 -9.73 8.14 3.62
N HIS A 194 -10.43 9.27 3.49
CA HIS A 194 -11.85 9.35 3.72
C HIS A 194 -12.63 8.62 2.63
N VAL A 195 -13.62 7.83 3.01
CA VAL A 195 -14.53 7.14 2.07
C VAL A 195 -15.25 8.13 1.15
N ARG A 196 -15.54 9.35 1.63
CA ARG A 196 -16.15 10.42 0.83
C ARG A 196 -15.35 10.76 -0.44
N CYS A 197 -14.03 10.68 -0.39
CA CYS A 197 -13.18 10.97 -1.56
C CYS A 197 -13.47 9.99 -2.70
N VAL A 198 -13.73 8.72 -2.39
CA VAL A 198 -14.08 7.70 -3.37
C VAL A 198 -15.51 7.88 -3.87
N LEU A 199 -16.47 7.96 -2.95
CA LEU A 199 -17.91 7.92 -3.30
C LEU A 199 -18.43 9.21 -3.92
N ASN A 200 -17.85 10.37 -3.56
CA ASN A 200 -18.30 11.68 -4.05
C ASN A 200 -17.40 12.20 -5.18
N ASP A 201 -16.07 12.05 -5.03
CA ASP A 201 -15.09 12.69 -5.92
C ASP A 201 -14.42 11.70 -6.87
N ARG A 202 -14.72 10.39 -6.73
CA ARG A 202 -14.09 9.29 -7.49
C ARG A 202 -12.56 9.36 -7.46
N SER A 203 -12.01 9.63 -6.28
CA SER A 203 -10.58 9.73 -6.00
C SER A 203 -10.20 8.89 -4.79
N ILE A 204 -9.11 8.15 -4.86
CA ILE A 204 -8.57 7.44 -3.68
C ILE A 204 -7.70 8.33 -2.78
N THR A 205 -7.47 9.59 -3.18
CA THR A 205 -6.57 10.51 -2.47
C THR A 205 -7.20 11.83 -2.08
N GLY A 206 -8.24 12.26 -2.82
CA GLY A 206 -8.75 13.63 -2.70
C GLY A 206 -7.73 14.67 -3.18
N LYS A 207 -7.76 15.86 -2.59
CA LYS A 207 -6.95 17.03 -2.99
C LYS A 207 -5.80 17.31 -2.02
N LEU A 208 -6.03 17.16 -0.72
CA LEU A 208 -5.03 17.42 0.34
C LEU A 208 -4.50 16.09 0.88
N ILE A 209 -3.23 15.81 0.58
CA ILE A 209 -2.57 14.55 0.88
C ILE A 209 -1.48 14.78 1.92
N LEU A 210 -1.58 14.13 3.08
CA LEU A 210 -0.55 14.14 4.12
C LEU A 210 0.54 13.11 3.80
N PRO A 211 1.83 13.46 3.84
CA PRO A 211 2.90 12.49 3.69
C PRO A 211 3.14 11.73 5.01
N PHE A 212 3.13 10.40 4.97
CA PHE A 212 3.61 9.55 6.06
C PHE A 212 5.02 9.07 5.72
N LYS A 213 6.00 9.58 6.44
CA LYS A 213 7.41 9.22 6.24
C LYS A 213 7.69 7.86 6.86
N THR A 214 7.90 6.85 6.01
CA THR A 214 8.28 5.51 6.47
C THR A 214 9.74 5.48 6.87
N THR A 215 10.03 4.65 7.89
CA THR A 215 11.40 4.31 8.27
C THR A 215 11.77 2.95 7.69
N PHE A 216 13.04 2.79 7.28
CA PHE A 216 13.54 1.50 6.83
C PHE A 216 13.43 0.47 7.98
N PRO A 217 12.91 -0.77 7.73
CA PRO A 217 12.55 -1.35 6.44
C PRO A 217 11.03 -1.36 6.13
N GLU A 218 10.18 -0.66 6.86
CA GLU A 218 8.71 -0.74 6.78
C GLU A 218 8.11 -0.33 5.43
N GLY A 219 8.87 0.41 4.61
CA GLY A 219 8.50 0.83 3.26
C GLY A 219 8.90 -0.13 2.14
N LEU A 220 9.64 -1.21 2.46
CA LEU A 220 10.09 -2.15 1.44
C LEU A 220 8.91 -2.86 0.77
N ASP A 221 8.96 -2.91 -0.56
CA ASP A 221 7.93 -3.49 -1.41
C ASP A 221 8.52 -4.54 -2.36
N ILE A 222 7.84 -5.68 -2.49
CA ILE A 222 8.21 -6.77 -3.38
C ILE A 222 7.67 -6.49 -4.77
N ASN A 223 8.52 -6.11 -5.70
CA ASN A 223 8.19 -5.90 -7.10
C ASN A 223 8.86 -6.90 -8.04
N ARG A 224 10.01 -7.44 -7.64
CA ARG A 224 10.85 -8.37 -8.41
C ARG A 224 11.32 -9.52 -7.53
N PRO A 225 11.80 -10.64 -8.09
CA PRO A 225 12.36 -11.75 -7.32
C PRO A 225 13.51 -11.34 -6.39
N GLU A 226 14.34 -10.37 -6.80
CA GLU A 226 15.46 -9.89 -6.00
C GLU A 226 15.01 -9.23 -4.69
N ASP A 227 13.82 -8.60 -4.68
CA ASP A 227 13.26 -7.97 -3.48
C ASP A 227 12.92 -9.02 -2.42
N ILE A 228 12.52 -10.22 -2.85
CA ILE A 228 12.23 -11.35 -1.95
C ILE A 228 13.50 -11.75 -1.21
N SER A 229 14.58 -12.03 -1.94
CA SER A 229 15.87 -12.43 -1.35
C SER A 229 16.41 -11.37 -0.39
N ARG A 230 16.19 -10.08 -0.71
CA ARG A 230 16.57 -8.97 0.17
C ARG A 230 15.77 -8.99 1.48
N ILE A 231 14.45 -9.22 1.41
CA ILE A 231 13.60 -9.27 2.61
C ILE A 231 13.93 -10.52 3.44
N GLU A 232 14.13 -11.68 2.81
CA GLU A 232 14.55 -12.92 3.51
C GLU A 232 15.87 -12.72 4.26
N SER A 233 16.83 -12.07 3.64
CA SER A 233 18.12 -11.74 4.27
C SER A 233 17.92 -10.80 5.48
N LEU A 234 17.10 -9.76 5.35
CA LEU A 234 16.81 -8.84 6.46
C LEU A 234 16.14 -9.57 7.63
N VAL A 235 15.15 -10.40 7.36
CA VAL A 235 14.43 -11.18 8.39
C VAL A 235 15.35 -12.18 9.08
N SER A 236 16.32 -12.77 8.37
CA SER A 236 17.26 -13.73 8.95
C SER A 236 18.39 -13.09 9.76
N GLN A 237 18.79 -11.87 9.44
CA GLN A 237 19.96 -11.20 10.01
C GLN A 237 19.64 -10.20 11.12
N SER A 238 18.41 -9.74 11.24
CA SER A 238 18.04 -8.71 12.19
C SER A 238 16.86 -9.12 13.07
N ALA A 239 16.75 -8.43 14.21
CA ALA A 239 15.55 -8.48 15.06
C ALA A 239 14.32 -7.83 14.39
N GLU A 240 14.44 -7.37 13.15
CA GLU A 240 13.35 -6.86 12.34
C GLU A 240 12.36 -7.98 12.07
N SER A 241 11.29 -7.98 12.83
CA SER A 241 10.33 -9.06 12.81
C SER A 241 9.23 -8.83 11.80
N LEU A 242 8.97 -9.85 10.99
CA LEU A 242 7.69 -9.94 10.30
C LEU A 242 6.54 -9.87 11.32
N PRO A 243 5.37 -9.32 10.94
CA PRO A 243 4.18 -9.41 11.77
C PRO A 243 3.94 -10.84 12.23
N ARG A 244 3.62 -11.02 13.52
CA ARG A 244 3.45 -12.35 14.10
C ARG A 244 2.16 -12.98 13.61
N ILE A 245 2.27 -14.12 12.91
CA ILE A 245 1.13 -14.93 12.48
C ILE A 245 0.82 -15.96 13.57
N LYS A 246 -0.45 -16.03 13.99
CA LYS A 246 -0.91 -16.94 15.07
C LYS A 246 -1.32 -18.32 14.55
N GLN A 247 -1.73 -18.37 13.28
CA GLN A 247 -2.15 -19.60 12.59
C GLN A 247 -0.93 -20.43 12.18
N ARG A 248 -1.14 -21.73 11.97
CA ARG A 248 -0.17 -22.58 11.26
C ARG A 248 -0.11 -22.18 9.78
N PRO A 249 0.95 -22.54 9.04
CA PRO A 249 0.94 -22.39 7.60
C PRO A 249 -0.28 -23.03 6.95
N PHE A 250 -0.90 -22.34 5.99
CA PHE A 250 -1.99 -22.90 5.16
C PHE A 250 -1.41 -24.01 4.28
N GLU A 251 -2.02 -25.19 4.27
CA GLU A 251 -1.61 -26.36 3.47
C GLU A 251 -2.23 -26.39 2.10
#